data_c6d9b55f4ead64ec543fe75fa1f0f063
#
_entry.id   c6d9b55f4ead64ec543fe75fa1f0f063
#
_cell.length_a   1.000
_cell.length_b   1.000
_cell.length_c   1.000
_cell.angle_alpha   90.00
_cell.angle_beta   90.00
_cell.angle_gamma   90.00
#
_symmetry.space_group_name_H-M   'P 1'
#
loop_
_entity.id
_entity.type
_entity.pdbx_description
1 polymer ?
#
loop_
_entity_poly.entity_id
_entity_poly.type
_entity_poly.pdbx_seq_one_letter_code
_entity_poly.pdbx_strand_id
1 'polypeptide(L)'
;MRPRVVSHPQQRSLVSALLAGCPVTAYLDAIAADLAHPIPLDRVDETQYDLVFYPGGHGVMVDLAFDETSGSLIARRLRSGNPLALLGHGVAAILAAKNPHNPRTPSPFADYQVTGVSTVEEKLSPFGRKIPWYLEDKLMEIGVYYHKARIPFRPFIVQDRHLYTGQNPASSEAIAHCLLDDIG
;
A
#
# COMPACT_ATOMS: atom_id res chain seq x y z
N MET A 1 -9.86 3.90 19.14
CA MET A 1 -9.84 4.87 18.02
C MET A 1 -10.55 4.24 16.85
N ARG A 2 -11.52 4.89 16.19
CA ARG A 2 -12.17 4.30 15.02
C ARG A 2 -11.31 4.59 13.79
N PRO A 3 -10.97 3.59 12.95
CA PRO A 3 -10.25 3.85 11.73
C PRO A 3 -11.07 4.77 10.83
N ARG A 4 -10.49 5.84 10.33
CA ARG A 4 -11.08 6.65 9.27
C ARG A 4 -10.62 6.10 7.94
N VAL A 5 -11.58 5.70 7.13
CA VAL A 5 -11.30 5.17 5.80
C VAL A 5 -11.26 6.32 4.81
N VAL A 6 -10.13 6.44 4.13
CA VAL A 6 -9.99 7.27 2.94
C VAL A 6 -10.02 6.34 1.75
N SER A 7 -10.95 6.49 0.84
CA SER A 7 -10.96 5.66 -0.36
C SER A 7 -11.06 6.51 -1.62
N HIS A 8 -10.35 6.09 -2.62
CA HIS A 8 -10.60 6.48 -3.99
C HIS A 8 -11.82 5.68 -4.52
N PRO A 9 -12.70 6.21 -5.38
CA PRO A 9 -14.01 5.61 -5.70
C PRO A 9 -13.97 4.35 -6.55
N GLN A 10 -12.97 3.48 -6.47
CA GLN A 10 -12.97 2.28 -7.30
C GLN A 10 -12.62 0.96 -6.60
N GLN A 11 -13.56 0.05 -6.78
CA GLN A 11 -13.51 -1.42 -6.76
C GLN A 11 -13.35 -2.11 -5.41
N ARG A 12 -14.52 -2.54 -4.89
CA ARG A 12 -14.60 -3.67 -3.98
C ARG A 12 -14.08 -4.92 -4.70
N SER A 13 -12.92 -5.44 -4.30
CA SER A 13 -12.48 -6.75 -4.76
C SER A 13 -13.38 -7.83 -4.12
N LEU A 14 -14.35 -8.33 -4.87
CA LEU A 14 -15.23 -9.43 -4.46
C LEU A 14 -14.43 -10.70 -4.09
N VAL A 15 -13.23 -10.86 -4.60
CA VAL A 15 -12.37 -12.02 -4.33
C VAL A 15 -11.82 -11.99 -2.90
N SER A 16 -11.49 -10.82 -2.37
CA SER A 16 -11.03 -10.71 -0.97
C SER A 16 -12.16 -11.01 0.03
N ALA A 17 -13.40 -10.65 -0.31
CA ALA A 17 -14.56 -10.96 0.52
C ALA A 17 -14.91 -12.46 0.55
N LEU A 18 -14.68 -13.17 -0.55
CA LEU A 18 -14.91 -14.63 -0.66
C LEU A 18 -13.86 -15.44 0.12
N LEU A 19 -12.67 -14.91 0.33
CA LEU A 19 -11.59 -15.54 1.09
C LEU A 19 -11.57 -15.10 2.57
N ALA A 20 -12.37 -14.09 2.93
CA ALA A 20 -12.46 -13.58 4.29
C ALA A 20 -13.31 -14.52 5.14
N GLY A 21 -12.75 -15.03 6.23
CA GLY A 21 -13.52 -15.75 7.24
C GLY A 21 -14.59 -14.89 7.91
N CYS A 22 -15.53 -15.52 8.60
CA CYS A 22 -16.65 -14.89 9.29
C CYS A 22 -16.30 -13.62 10.13
N PRO A 23 -15.17 -13.57 10.88
CA PRO A 23 -14.80 -12.37 11.64
C PRO A 23 -14.52 -11.15 10.77
N VAL A 24 -13.90 -11.32 9.59
CA VAL A 24 -13.59 -10.23 8.67
C VAL A 24 -14.85 -9.67 8.04
N THR A 25 -15.82 -10.53 7.69
CA THR A 25 -17.12 -10.09 7.14
C THR A 25 -17.88 -9.26 8.17
N ALA A 26 -17.95 -9.73 9.42
CA ALA A 26 -18.63 -9.00 10.50
C ALA A 26 -17.97 -7.63 10.76
N TYR A 27 -16.64 -7.54 10.68
CA TYR A 27 -15.94 -6.26 10.80
C TYR A 27 -16.25 -5.32 9.63
N LEU A 28 -16.25 -5.80 8.39
CA LEU A 28 -16.58 -5.01 7.21
C LEU A 28 -18.02 -4.50 7.26
N ASP A 29 -18.96 -5.30 7.76
CA ASP A 29 -20.35 -4.90 7.97
C ASP A 29 -20.44 -3.79 9.04
N ALA A 30 -19.66 -3.90 10.11
CA ALA A 30 -19.64 -2.90 11.18
C ALA A 30 -19.07 -1.53 10.74
N ILE A 31 -18.19 -1.49 9.75
CA ILE A 31 -17.61 -0.25 9.19
C ILE A 31 -18.21 0.14 7.83
N ALA A 32 -19.30 -0.52 7.40
CA ALA A 32 -19.88 -0.32 6.06
C ALA A 32 -20.29 1.14 5.81
N ALA A 33 -20.78 1.85 6.83
CA ALA A 33 -21.13 3.26 6.74
C ALA A 33 -19.91 4.16 6.48
N ASP A 34 -18.78 3.89 7.15
CA ASP A 34 -17.53 4.63 6.94
C ASP A 34 -16.95 4.36 5.55
N LEU A 35 -17.07 3.10 5.07
CA LEU A 35 -16.65 2.71 3.72
C LEU A 35 -17.53 3.34 2.62
N ALA A 36 -18.80 3.61 2.92
CA ALA A 36 -19.73 4.23 1.96
C ALA A 36 -19.53 5.76 1.84
N HIS A 37 -18.96 6.40 2.86
CA HIS A 37 -18.76 7.84 2.92
C HIS A 37 -17.28 8.19 3.21
N PRO A 38 -16.35 7.83 2.32
CA PRO A 38 -14.92 8.11 2.51
C PRO A 38 -14.65 9.61 2.44
N ILE A 39 -13.61 10.06 3.14
CA ILE A 39 -13.10 11.41 3.00
C ILE A 39 -12.35 11.50 1.66
N PRO A 40 -12.64 12.48 0.80
CA PRO A 40 -11.84 12.74 -0.39
C PRO A 40 -10.36 12.94 -0.04
N LEU A 41 -9.47 12.35 -0.82
CA LEU A 41 -8.03 12.32 -0.53
C LEU A 41 -7.41 13.73 -0.48
N ASP A 42 -7.90 14.66 -1.28
CA ASP A 42 -7.50 16.07 -1.31
C ASP A 42 -7.89 16.87 -0.05
N ARG A 43 -8.76 16.32 0.79
CA ARG A 43 -9.18 16.88 2.08
C ARG A 43 -8.52 16.21 3.28
N VAL A 44 -7.64 15.25 3.04
CA VAL A 44 -6.95 14.53 4.11
C VAL A 44 -5.74 15.33 4.57
N ASP A 45 -5.71 15.64 5.86
CA ASP A 45 -4.51 16.09 6.56
C ASP A 45 -3.86 14.87 7.25
N GLU A 46 -2.83 14.34 6.63
CA GLU A 46 -2.12 13.15 7.09
C GLU A 46 -1.43 13.32 8.44
N THR A 47 -1.26 14.56 8.90
CA THR A 47 -0.63 14.85 10.20
C THR A 47 -1.53 14.53 11.39
N GLN A 48 -2.84 14.41 11.14
CA GLN A 48 -3.85 14.08 12.15
C GLN A 48 -3.98 12.57 12.44
N TYR A 49 -3.16 11.74 11.79
CA TYR A 49 -3.22 10.29 11.89
C TYR A 49 -1.88 9.72 12.36
N ASP A 50 -1.94 8.78 13.29
CA ASP A 50 -0.76 8.07 13.77
C ASP A 50 -0.13 7.22 12.65
N LEU A 51 -0.95 6.63 11.80
CA LEU A 51 -0.55 5.78 10.69
C LEU A 51 -1.31 6.15 9.40
N VAL A 52 -0.60 6.14 8.28
CA VAL A 52 -1.20 6.08 6.94
C VAL A 52 -0.95 4.69 6.36
N PHE A 53 -2.01 3.98 5.99
CA PHE A 53 -1.95 2.63 5.46
C PHE A 53 -2.61 2.52 4.09
N TYR A 54 -1.86 2.03 3.11
CA TYR A 54 -2.34 1.70 1.77
C TYR A 54 -2.55 0.19 1.66
N PRO A 55 -3.78 -0.31 1.79
CA PRO A 55 -4.08 -1.72 1.57
C PRO A 55 -3.90 -2.09 0.10
N GLY A 56 -3.65 -3.36 -0.14
CA GLY A 56 -3.48 -3.87 -1.49
C GLY A 56 -4.76 -3.83 -2.34
N GLY A 57 -4.60 -4.24 -3.57
CA GLY A 57 -5.65 -4.34 -4.58
C GLY A 57 -5.12 -3.85 -5.94
N HIS A 58 -5.48 -4.54 -7.02
CA HIS A 58 -4.99 -4.21 -8.38
C HIS A 58 -5.41 -2.81 -8.85
N GLY A 59 -6.48 -2.22 -8.28
CA GLY A 59 -6.91 -0.85 -8.60
C GLY A 59 -5.80 0.18 -8.45
N VAL A 60 -4.98 0.05 -7.39
CA VAL A 60 -3.85 0.95 -7.12
C VAL A 60 -2.88 1.07 -8.31
N MET A 61 -2.75 0.02 -9.11
CA MET A 61 -1.85 0.00 -10.28
C MET A 61 -2.32 0.89 -11.44
N VAL A 62 -3.60 1.25 -11.47
CA VAL A 62 -4.19 2.06 -12.56
C VAL A 62 -4.65 3.45 -12.08
N ASP A 63 -4.74 3.66 -10.77
CA ASP A 63 -5.14 4.95 -10.18
C ASP A 63 -4.06 5.54 -9.27
N LEU A 64 -3.89 5.05 -8.05
CA LEU A 64 -3.01 5.66 -7.04
C LEU A 64 -1.52 5.68 -7.42
N ALA A 65 -1.08 4.75 -8.28
CA ALA A 65 0.30 4.75 -8.80
C ALA A 65 0.64 6.00 -9.62
N PHE A 66 -0.38 6.74 -10.07
CA PHE A 66 -0.24 7.95 -10.91
C PHE A 66 -0.94 9.17 -10.32
N ASP A 67 -1.64 9.03 -9.19
CA ASP A 67 -2.38 10.11 -8.55
C ASP A 67 -1.45 11.07 -7.81
N GLU A 68 -1.39 12.34 -8.26
CA GLU A 68 -0.49 13.34 -7.70
C GLU A 68 -0.86 13.74 -6.26
N THR A 69 -2.13 13.66 -5.89
CA THR A 69 -2.60 13.94 -4.52
C THR A 69 -2.10 12.88 -3.56
N SER A 70 -2.26 11.59 -3.93
CA SER A 70 -1.71 10.45 -3.20
C SER A 70 -0.19 10.54 -3.11
N GLY A 71 0.49 10.78 -4.23
CA GLY A 71 1.94 10.91 -4.27
C GLY A 71 2.47 12.04 -3.37
N SER A 72 1.78 13.18 -3.35
CA SER A 72 2.12 14.32 -2.49
C SER A 72 1.91 13.98 -1.01
N LEU A 73 0.81 13.31 -0.66
CA LEU A 73 0.54 12.86 0.71
C LEU A 73 1.64 11.89 1.18
N ILE A 74 1.95 10.87 0.39
CA ILE A 74 3.00 9.90 0.68
C ILE A 74 4.36 10.59 0.86
N ALA A 75 4.71 11.52 -0.03
CA ALA A 75 5.98 12.25 0.06
C ALA A 75 6.06 13.15 1.31
N ARG A 76 4.96 13.77 1.75
CA ARG A 76 4.91 14.53 3.00
C ARG A 76 5.04 13.59 4.20
N ARG A 77 4.29 12.47 4.20
CA ARG A 77 4.35 11.46 5.27
C ARG A 77 5.74 10.90 5.46
N LEU A 78 6.43 10.59 4.34
CA LEU A 78 7.81 10.12 4.38
C LEU A 78 8.76 11.15 5.02
N ARG A 79 8.64 12.43 4.64
CA ARG A 79 9.49 13.50 5.19
C ARG A 79 9.24 13.80 6.65
N SER A 80 8.02 13.64 7.13
CA SER A 80 7.68 13.86 8.55
C SER A 80 8.24 12.78 9.48
N GLY A 81 8.72 11.65 8.93
CA GLY A 81 9.17 10.51 9.74
C GLY A 81 8.04 9.78 10.45
N ASN A 82 6.79 10.03 10.09
CA ASN A 82 5.64 9.32 10.66
C ASN A 82 5.38 8.01 9.95
N PRO A 83 4.83 6.99 10.62
CA PRO A 83 4.62 5.66 10.07
C PRO A 83 3.79 5.66 8.79
N LEU A 84 4.32 5.05 7.73
CA LEU A 84 3.67 4.81 6.44
C LEU A 84 3.73 3.31 6.13
N ALA A 85 2.57 2.69 5.91
CA ALA A 85 2.49 1.28 5.61
C ALA A 85 1.79 1.01 4.26
N LEU A 86 2.31 0.07 3.49
CA LEU A 86 1.76 -0.32 2.20
C LEU A 86 1.81 -1.86 2.06
N LEU A 87 0.75 -2.44 1.52
CA LEU A 87 0.60 -3.89 1.40
C LEU A 87 0.34 -4.33 -0.03
N GLY A 88 1.06 -5.33 -0.49
CA GLY A 88 0.82 -5.94 -1.80
C GLY A 88 0.93 -4.93 -2.94
N HIS A 89 -0.12 -4.80 -3.76
CA HIS A 89 -0.18 -3.79 -4.82
C HIS A 89 -0.32 -2.36 -4.28
N GLY A 90 -0.71 -2.17 -3.00
CA GLY A 90 -0.71 -0.86 -2.36
C GLY A 90 0.63 -0.15 -2.43
N VAL A 91 1.73 -0.91 -2.51
CA VAL A 91 3.09 -0.37 -2.67
C VAL A 91 3.26 0.42 -3.97
N ALA A 92 2.45 0.15 -5.00
CA ALA A 92 2.48 0.92 -6.24
C ALA A 92 2.22 2.43 -6.05
N ALA A 93 1.53 2.81 -4.97
CA ALA A 93 1.26 4.23 -4.69
C ALA A 93 2.52 5.07 -4.49
N ILE A 94 3.66 4.46 -4.10
CA ILE A 94 4.93 5.21 -3.99
C ILE A 94 5.47 5.71 -5.33
N LEU A 95 5.03 5.11 -6.46
CA LEU A 95 5.44 5.53 -7.80
C LEU A 95 4.95 6.95 -8.14
N ALA A 96 3.81 7.37 -7.56
CA ALA A 96 3.28 8.71 -7.71
C ALA A 96 4.04 9.77 -6.91
N ALA A 97 4.83 9.36 -5.92
CA ALA A 97 5.57 10.27 -5.06
C ALA A 97 6.75 10.89 -5.81
N LYS A 98 6.70 12.19 -6.02
CA LYS A 98 7.74 13.00 -6.67
C LYS A 98 8.33 14.00 -5.67
N ASN A 99 9.56 14.43 -5.93
CA ASN A 99 10.09 15.57 -5.20
C ASN A 99 9.33 16.84 -5.65
N PRO A 100 8.62 17.51 -4.73
CA PRO A 100 7.78 18.67 -5.09
C PRO A 100 8.59 19.84 -5.65
N HIS A 101 9.88 19.93 -5.33
CA HIS A 101 10.76 21.04 -5.78
C HIS A 101 11.46 20.72 -7.11
N ASN A 102 11.58 19.46 -7.48
CA ASN A 102 12.19 19.06 -8.75
C ASN A 102 11.72 17.66 -9.18
N PRO A 103 10.72 17.56 -10.07
CA PRO A 103 10.20 16.28 -10.56
C PRO A 103 11.22 15.44 -11.35
N ARG A 104 12.38 16.02 -11.72
CA ARG A 104 13.47 15.31 -12.42
C ARG A 104 14.48 14.68 -11.46
N THR A 105 14.36 14.91 -10.16
CA THR A 105 15.21 14.23 -9.17
C THR A 105 14.77 12.78 -8.98
N PRO A 106 15.65 11.93 -8.47
CA PRO A 106 15.29 10.57 -8.07
C PRO A 106 14.05 10.56 -7.17
N SER A 107 13.34 9.44 -7.18
CA SER A 107 12.21 9.20 -6.29
C SER A 107 12.61 9.49 -4.83
N PRO A 108 11.73 10.06 -4.01
CA PRO A 108 11.98 10.19 -2.57
C PRO A 108 12.15 8.84 -1.87
N PHE A 109 11.81 7.75 -2.55
CA PHE A 109 12.00 6.38 -2.09
C PHE A 109 13.28 5.71 -2.63
N ALA A 110 14.07 6.39 -3.47
CA ALA A 110 15.37 5.87 -3.87
C ALA A 110 16.19 5.49 -2.62
N ASP A 111 16.88 4.35 -2.68
CA ASP A 111 17.66 3.76 -1.58
C ASP A 111 16.84 3.24 -0.37
N TYR A 112 15.50 3.24 -0.44
CA TYR A 112 14.69 2.53 0.55
C TYR A 112 14.62 1.04 0.26
N GLN A 113 14.62 0.25 1.32
CA GLN A 113 14.34 -1.18 1.23
C GLN A 113 12.83 -1.39 1.24
N VAL A 114 12.30 -2.09 0.26
CA VAL A 114 10.86 -2.32 0.13
C VAL A 114 10.55 -3.73 -0.35
N THR A 115 9.32 -4.16 -0.11
CA THR A 115 8.72 -5.33 -0.75
C THR A 115 7.35 -4.97 -1.30
N GLY A 116 6.83 -5.80 -2.18
CA GLY A 116 5.50 -5.71 -2.77
C GLY A 116 5.21 -6.99 -3.53
N VAL A 117 4.10 -7.06 -4.27
CA VAL A 117 3.79 -8.26 -5.05
C VAL A 117 4.90 -8.50 -6.08
N SER A 118 5.47 -9.71 -6.02
CA SER A 118 6.57 -10.08 -6.92
C SER A 118 6.06 -10.45 -8.32
N THR A 119 6.92 -10.28 -9.32
CA THR A 119 6.63 -10.69 -10.70
C THR A 119 6.31 -12.18 -10.80
N VAL A 120 6.90 -13.01 -9.93
CA VAL A 120 6.60 -14.45 -9.88
C VAL A 120 5.18 -14.68 -9.35
N GLU A 121 4.78 -14.01 -8.27
CA GLU A 121 3.42 -14.12 -7.73
C GLU A 121 2.38 -13.64 -8.75
N GLU A 122 2.64 -12.54 -9.45
CA GLU A 122 1.77 -12.07 -10.52
C GLU A 122 1.60 -13.10 -11.63
N LYS A 123 2.69 -13.65 -12.14
CA LYS A 123 2.65 -14.66 -13.21
C LYS A 123 1.93 -15.94 -12.82
N LEU A 124 1.97 -16.31 -11.54
CA LEU A 124 1.26 -17.46 -10.99
C LEU A 124 -0.20 -17.15 -10.63
N SER A 125 -0.55 -15.88 -10.49
CA SER A 125 -1.92 -15.45 -10.21
C SER A 125 -2.83 -15.58 -11.42
N PRO A 126 -4.11 -15.97 -11.24
CA PRO A 126 -5.10 -15.95 -12.33
C PRO A 126 -5.29 -14.58 -12.98
N PHE A 127 -4.95 -13.51 -12.26
CA PHE A 127 -5.10 -12.12 -12.71
C PHE A 127 -3.84 -11.56 -13.38
N GLY A 128 -2.69 -12.21 -13.24
CA GLY A 128 -1.39 -11.70 -13.69
C GLY A 128 -1.26 -11.45 -15.21
N ARG A 129 -2.16 -12.04 -16.02
CA ARG A 129 -2.23 -11.77 -17.47
C ARG A 129 -2.98 -10.47 -17.83
N LYS A 130 -3.63 -9.83 -16.85
CA LYS A 130 -4.48 -8.65 -17.04
C LYS A 130 -3.86 -7.37 -16.49
N ILE A 131 -2.72 -7.48 -15.79
CA ILE A 131 -2.04 -6.33 -15.24
C ILE A 131 -1.28 -5.56 -16.33
N PRO A 132 -1.26 -4.24 -16.28
CA PRO A 132 -0.61 -3.42 -17.31
C PRO A 132 0.93 -3.45 -17.22
N TRP A 133 1.50 -3.73 -16.04
CA TRP A 133 2.93 -3.75 -15.76
C TRP A 133 3.21 -4.51 -14.45
N TYR A 134 4.45 -4.93 -14.23
CA TYR A 134 4.87 -5.62 -13.01
C TYR A 134 5.37 -4.62 -11.96
N LEU A 135 4.84 -4.75 -10.72
CA LEU A 135 5.19 -3.84 -9.62
C LEU A 135 6.68 -3.94 -9.25
N GLU A 136 7.22 -5.14 -9.13
CA GLU A 136 8.64 -5.39 -8.83
C GLU A 136 9.55 -4.60 -9.77
N ASP A 137 9.29 -4.65 -11.09
CA ASP A 137 10.10 -3.99 -12.10
C ASP A 137 10.04 -2.46 -11.94
N LYS A 138 8.83 -1.91 -11.72
CA LYS A 138 8.64 -0.46 -11.54
C LYS A 138 9.25 0.07 -10.25
N LEU A 139 9.23 -0.70 -9.19
CA LEU A 139 9.88 -0.34 -7.93
C LEU A 139 11.42 -0.25 -8.12
N MET A 140 12.02 -1.23 -8.79
CA MET A 140 13.46 -1.19 -9.09
C MET A 140 13.82 -0.01 -10.01
N GLU A 141 12.97 0.35 -10.98
CA GLU A 141 13.20 1.50 -11.87
C GLU A 141 13.31 2.84 -11.10
N ILE A 142 12.62 3.00 -9.98
CA ILE A 142 12.70 4.21 -9.15
C ILE A 142 13.85 4.21 -8.14
N GLY A 143 14.69 3.15 -8.13
CA GLY A 143 15.91 3.07 -7.35
C GLY A 143 15.74 2.53 -5.93
N VAL A 144 14.67 1.79 -5.63
CA VAL A 144 14.53 1.10 -4.34
C VAL A 144 15.33 -0.20 -4.31
N TYR A 145 15.73 -0.64 -3.13
CA TYR A 145 16.24 -2.00 -2.90
C TYR A 145 15.05 -2.93 -2.66
N TYR A 146 14.66 -3.64 -3.72
CA TYR A 146 13.51 -4.53 -3.66
C TYR A 146 13.88 -5.89 -3.06
N HIS A 147 13.09 -6.34 -2.08
CA HIS A 147 13.23 -7.63 -1.41
C HIS A 147 11.96 -8.47 -1.56
N LYS A 148 12.13 -9.80 -1.59
CA LYS A 148 10.99 -10.72 -1.65
C LYS A 148 11.28 -12.04 -0.92
N ALA A 149 10.21 -12.71 -0.50
CA ALA A 149 10.28 -14.04 0.07
C ALA A 149 10.89 -15.04 -0.93
N ARG A 150 11.61 -16.02 -0.42
CA ARG A 150 12.16 -17.13 -1.23
C ARG A 150 11.07 -18.00 -1.86
N ILE A 151 9.93 -18.12 -1.18
CA ILE A 151 8.77 -18.91 -1.61
C ILE A 151 7.62 -17.94 -1.88
N PRO A 152 7.06 -17.90 -3.10
CA PRO A 152 5.92 -17.07 -3.44
C PRO A 152 4.74 -17.29 -2.49
N PHE A 153 3.93 -16.27 -2.28
CA PHE A 153 2.71 -16.27 -1.45
C PHE A 153 2.94 -16.50 0.05
N ARG A 154 4.19 -16.61 0.52
CA ARG A 154 4.48 -16.62 1.95
C ARG A 154 4.49 -15.21 2.51
N PRO A 155 4.12 -15.03 3.80
CA PRO A 155 4.25 -13.73 4.45
C PRO A 155 5.69 -13.22 4.36
N PHE A 156 5.84 -11.96 3.98
CA PHE A 156 7.11 -11.27 3.95
C PHE A 156 6.89 -9.79 4.15
N ILE A 157 7.57 -9.19 5.11
CA ILE A 157 7.52 -7.76 5.40
C ILE A 157 8.93 -7.18 5.36
N VAL A 158 9.01 -5.91 5.02
CA VAL A 158 10.24 -5.11 5.09
C VAL A 158 9.89 -3.82 5.82
N GLN A 159 10.66 -3.50 6.83
CA GLN A 159 10.65 -2.22 7.52
C GLN A 159 11.96 -1.50 7.22
N ASP A 160 11.87 -0.27 6.77
CA ASP A 160 13.01 0.62 6.62
C ASP A 160 12.64 2.00 7.16
N ARG A 161 13.27 2.37 8.25
CA ARG A 161 12.93 3.60 8.98
C ARG A 161 11.45 3.57 9.41
N HIS A 162 10.64 4.53 8.95
CA HIS A 162 9.20 4.60 9.25
C HIS A 162 8.32 4.08 8.10
N LEU A 163 8.93 3.38 7.13
CA LEU A 163 8.24 2.74 6.02
C LEU A 163 8.09 1.24 6.28
N TYR A 164 6.85 0.75 6.22
CA TYR A 164 6.50 -0.66 6.40
C TYR A 164 5.88 -1.17 5.11
N THR A 165 6.45 -2.21 4.54
CA THR A 165 5.90 -2.82 3.33
C THR A 165 5.67 -4.30 3.51
N GLY A 166 4.53 -4.80 3.02
CA GLY A 166 4.17 -6.21 3.01
C GLY A 166 4.03 -6.73 1.59
N GLN A 167 4.58 -7.91 1.30
CA GLN A 167 4.68 -8.42 -0.06
C GLN A 167 3.30 -8.75 -0.67
N ASN A 168 2.41 -9.38 0.11
CA ASN A 168 1.19 -9.98 -0.40
C ASN A 168 0.12 -10.05 0.69
N PRO A 169 -1.12 -10.49 0.40
CA PRO A 169 -2.18 -10.60 1.40
C PRO A 169 -1.84 -11.46 2.62
N ALA A 170 -0.98 -12.48 2.46
CA ALA A 170 -0.54 -13.30 3.59
C ALA A 170 0.33 -12.53 4.60
N SER A 171 0.86 -11.37 4.19
CA SER A 171 1.66 -10.48 5.05
C SER A 171 0.80 -9.56 5.94
N SER A 172 -0.54 -9.59 5.80
CA SER A 172 -1.45 -8.62 6.48
C SER A 172 -1.34 -8.68 7.99
N GLU A 173 -1.32 -9.87 8.57
CA GLU A 173 -1.20 -10.06 10.01
C GLU A 173 0.17 -9.61 10.52
N ALA A 174 1.24 -10.02 9.83
CA ALA A 174 2.60 -9.68 10.22
C ALA A 174 2.86 -8.16 10.20
N ILE A 175 2.39 -7.45 9.16
CA ILE A 175 2.55 -5.99 9.07
C ILE A 175 1.70 -5.28 10.13
N ALA A 176 0.50 -5.79 10.43
CA ALA A 176 -0.37 -5.22 11.46
C ALA A 176 0.27 -5.33 12.85
N HIS A 177 0.82 -6.48 13.21
CA HIS A 177 1.55 -6.65 14.48
C HIS A 177 2.75 -5.73 14.57
N CYS A 178 3.59 -5.66 13.54
CA CYS A 178 4.76 -4.79 13.50
C CYS A 178 4.37 -3.30 13.71
N LEU A 179 3.28 -2.86 13.09
CA LEU A 179 2.78 -1.50 13.26
C LEU A 179 2.24 -1.22 14.67
N LEU A 180 1.50 -2.17 15.25
CA LEU A 180 0.95 -2.01 16.60
C LEU A 180 2.06 -1.96 17.65
N ASP A 181 3.12 -2.74 17.48
CA ASP A 181 4.27 -2.74 18.38
C ASP A 181 5.05 -1.39 18.34
N ASP A 182 5.07 -0.73 17.19
CA ASP A 182 5.82 0.52 16.99
C ASP A 182 5.00 1.80 17.30
N ILE A 183 3.66 1.72 17.24
CA ILE A 183 2.75 2.86 17.46
C ILE A 183 2.15 2.85 18.87
N GLY A 184 2.04 1.65 19.48
CA GLY A 184 1.42 1.44 20.80
C GLY A 184 2.36 1.69 21.90
#